data_73c0b4c27535bcebf210a5b2cffd0c6c
#
_entry.id   73c0b4c27535bcebf210a5b2cffd0c6c
#
_cell.length_a   1.000
_cell.length_b   1.000
_cell.length_c   1.000
_cell.angle_alpha   90.00
_cell.angle_beta   90.00
_cell.angle_gamma   90.00
#
_symmetry.space_group_name_H-M   'P 1'
#
loop_
_entity.id
_entity.type
_entity.pdbx_description
1 polymer ?
#
loop_
_entity_poly.entity_id
_entity_poly.type
_entity_poly.pdbx_seq_one_letter_code
_entity_poly.pdbx_strand_id
1 'polypeptide(L)'
;MEKNGNVSNISSSLKETVSDIVKPGKQGPRKWRRVHGFQAPLHPQQIIAWILLLYFTTVSFCVIIPAFEEDVYLAFNILHIVIYSSHLTMHLVSMLLDPADYNLRAKEGNKKKKKVPEFDRRQHAHVIENGRCHLCSITISTQRTKHCSTCNKCVDVFDHHCKWLNQCIGRRNYKWFMGSVITAICMSLIFVCLSITLICASSIPSAGYLLRQYPTQNIRNETRLLANQTIITQSFELFFIRVPEEAFITTVAVSLAIAFIALGLLLHLLAFHIYIRTIGNQALIVIQYIDIHYFNPRCKFFFELINNILYSFRNYYI
;
A
#
# COMPACT_ATOMS: atom_id res chain seq x y z
N MET A 1 44.67 -9.34 -29.83
CA MET A 1 43.61 -10.19 -29.26
C MET A 1 43.51 -9.90 -27.79
N GLU A 2 42.82 -8.82 -27.40
CA GLU A 2 42.59 -8.53 -25.98
C GLU A 2 41.50 -7.45 -25.85
N LYS A 3 40.24 -7.82 -25.99
CA LYS A 3 39.09 -6.95 -25.74
C LYS A 3 37.82 -7.67 -25.23
N ASN A 4 37.83 -8.97 -24.99
CA ASN A 4 36.61 -9.71 -24.60
C ASN A 4 36.47 -10.00 -23.09
N GLY A 5 37.42 -9.61 -22.25
CA GLY A 5 37.39 -9.90 -20.82
C GLY A 5 36.52 -8.93 -19.99
N ASN A 6 36.27 -7.73 -20.49
CA ASN A 6 35.64 -6.67 -19.67
C ASN A 6 34.10 -6.70 -19.69
N VAL A 7 33.49 -7.20 -20.77
CA VAL A 7 32.03 -7.23 -20.92
C VAL A 7 31.40 -8.38 -20.12
N SER A 8 32.09 -9.52 -20.03
CA SER A 8 31.63 -10.67 -19.22
C SER A 8 31.66 -10.38 -17.71
N ASN A 9 32.65 -9.64 -17.23
CA ASN A 9 32.76 -9.26 -15.83
C ASN A 9 31.73 -8.21 -15.40
N ILE A 10 31.35 -7.29 -16.30
CA ILE A 10 30.29 -6.29 -16.04
C ILE A 10 28.93 -6.99 -16.03
N SER A 11 28.68 -7.94 -16.94
CA SER A 11 27.44 -8.71 -17.00
C SER A 11 27.25 -9.63 -15.79
N SER A 12 28.32 -10.26 -15.28
CA SER A 12 28.26 -11.09 -14.07
C SER A 12 28.03 -10.24 -12.81
N SER A 13 28.71 -9.11 -12.69
CA SER A 13 28.54 -8.16 -11.57
C SER A 13 27.13 -7.56 -11.54
N LEU A 14 26.58 -7.19 -12.70
CA LEU A 14 25.18 -6.71 -12.81
C LEU A 14 24.17 -7.79 -12.46
N LYS A 15 24.38 -9.04 -12.91
CA LYS A 15 23.50 -10.18 -12.57
C LYS A 15 23.54 -10.49 -11.06
N GLU A 16 24.69 -10.39 -10.43
CA GLU A 16 24.86 -10.58 -8.99
C GLU A 16 24.16 -9.46 -8.21
N THR A 17 24.34 -8.20 -8.62
CA THR A 17 23.67 -7.04 -8.04
C THR A 17 22.14 -7.12 -8.19
N VAL A 18 21.63 -7.51 -9.35
CA VAL A 18 20.19 -7.68 -9.61
C VAL A 18 19.63 -8.88 -8.83
N SER A 19 20.39 -9.99 -8.71
CA SER A 19 19.96 -11.15 -7.92
C SER A 19 19.85 -10.82 -6.42
N ASP A 20 20.71 -9.96 -5.90
CA ASP A 20 20.67 -9.53 -4.50
C ASP A 20 19.54 -8.52 -4.22
N ILE A 21 19.10 -7.79 -5.26
CA ILE A 21 17.91 -6.92 -5.17
C ILE A 21 16.61 -7.74 -5.14
N VAL A 22 16.58 -8.89 -5.83
CA VAL A 22 15.35 -9.68 -6.10
C VAL A 22 15.17 -10.90 -5.19
N LYS A 23 16.16 -11.33 -4.40
CA LYS A 23 15.99 -12.51 -3.51
C LYS A 23 14.95 -12.26 -2.41
N PRO A 24 13.72 -12.81 -2.54
CA PRO A 24 12.76 -12.78 -1.45
C PRO A 24 13.14 -13.87 -0.44
N GLY A 25 13.41 -13.51 0.80
CA GLY A 25 13.13 -14.42 1.88
C GLY A 25 14.24 -14.89 2.83
N LYS A 26 15.53 -14.59 2.64
CA LYS A 26 16.56 -14.84 3.67
C LYS A 26 17.56 -13.68 3.75
N GLN A 27 17.05 -12.49 4.07
CA GLN A 27 17.97 -11.43 4.48
C GLN A 27 18.43 -11.74 5.89
N GLY A 28 19.73 -11.95 6.07
CA GLY A 28 20.35 -11.98 7.39
C GLY A 28 20.01 -10.70 8.17
N PRO A 29 20.19 -10.71 9.50
CA PRO A 29 19.84 -9.56 10.33
C PRO A 29 20.50 -8.31 9.78
N ARG A 30 19.71 -7.25 9.56
CA ARG A 30 20.24 -5.97 9.06
C ARG A 30 21.26 -5.41 10.02
N LYS A 31 22.44 -5.07 9.50
CA LYS A 31 23.47 -4.37 10.28
C LYS A 31 23.07 -2.94 10.66
N TRP A 32 22.13 -2.34 9.91
CA TRP A 32 21.69 -0.95 10.04
C TRP A 32 20.19 -0.85 10.29
N ARG A 33 19.75 0.22 10.97
CA ARG A 33 18.33 0.51 11.18
C ARG A 33 17.70 1.10 9.92
N ARG A 34 16.53 0.62 9.57
CA ARG A 34 15.69 1.23 8.54
C ARG A 34 14.98 2.45 9.11
N VAL A 35 15.19 3.61 8.53
CA VAL A 35 14.55 4.87 8.94
C VAL A 35 13.26 5.11 8.13
N HIS A 36 13.30 4.88 6.82
CA HIS A 36 12.16 5.09 5.91
C HIS A 36 12.02 3.97 4.88
N GLY A 37 10.84 3.86 4.25
CA GLY A 37 10.48 2.76 3.36
C GLY A 37 11.27 2.70 2.04
N PHE A 38 11.89 3.80 1.61
CA PHE A 38 12.71 3.83 0.39
C PHE A 38 14.13 3.27 0.56
N GLN A 39 14.54 2.89 1.77
CA GLN A 39 15.87 2.31 1.97
C GLN A 39 15.93 0.88 1.45
N ALA A 40 16.89 0.64 0.57
CA ALA A 40 17.15 -0.69 0.00
C ALA A 40 17.44 -1.75 1.08
N PRO A 41 17.14 -3.02 0.78
CA PRO A 41 16.44 -3.51 -0.39
C PRO A 41 14.95 -3.16 -0.35
N LEU A 42 14.39 -2.82 -1.51
CA LEU A 42 12.96 -2.60 -1.65
C LEU A 42 12.23 -3.95 -1.58
N HIS A 43 11.01 -3.95 -1.03
CA HIS A 43 10.22 -5.17 -0.99
C HIS A 43 9.42 -5.33 -2.30
N PRO A 44 9.30 -6.55 -2.89
CA PRO A 44 8.55 -6.74 -4.14
C PRO A 44 7.11 -6.22 -4.09
N GLN A 45 6.40 -6.40 -2.96
CA GLN A 45 5.05 -5.87 -2.78
C GLN A 45 5.01 -4.34 -2.85
N GLN A 46 6.04 -3.64 -2.38
CA GLN A 46 6.16 -2.19 -2.52
C GLN A 46 6.27 -1.77 -3.99
N ILE A 47 7.07 -2.48 -4.78
CA ILE A 47 7.22 -2.22 -6.22
C ILE A 47 5.89 -2.46 -6.94
N ILE A 48 5.19 -3.56 -6.63
CA ILE A 48 3.86 -3.85 -7.17
C ILE A 48 2.87 -2.73 -6.84
N ALA A 49 2.86 -2.23 -5.60
CA ALA A 49 1.98 -1.12 -5.21
C ALA A 49 2.24 0.16 -6.04
N TRP A 50 3.50 0.50 -6.28
CA TRP A 50 3.86 1.64 -7.11
C TRP A 50 3.50 1.46 -8.58
N ILE A 51 3.69 0.25 -9.13
CA ILE A 51 3.27 -0.08 -10.50
C ILE A 51 1.75 0.03 -10.64
N LEU A 52 0.97 -0.51 -9.69
CA LEU A 52 -0.49 -0.42 -9.70
C LEU A 52 -0.98 1.03 -9.57
N LEU A 53 -0.36 1.82 -8.68
CA LEU A 53 -0.69 3.24 -8.55
C LEU A 53 -0.46 3.99 -9.84
N LEU A 54 0.71 3.79 -10.48
CA LEU A 54 1.02 4.40 -11.78
C LEU A 54 0.05 3.94 -12.87
N TYR A 55 -0.24 2.65 -12.95
CA TYR A 55 -1.18 2.08 -13.90
C TYR A 55 -2.58 2.72 -13.79
N PHE A 56 -3.17 2.71 -12.59
CA PHE A 56 -4.50 3.29 -12.39
C PHE A 56 -4.52 4.79 -12.62
N THR A 57 -3.46 5.52 -12.23
CA THR A 57 -3.32 6.94 -12.53
C THR A 57 -3.32 7.18 -14.04
N THR A 58 -2.49 6.45 -14.77
CA THR A 58 -2.36 6.61 -16.23
C THR A 58 -3.67 6.25 -16.95
N VAL A 59 -4.30 5.12 -16.59
CA VAL A 59 -5.60 4.72 -17.18
C VAL A 59 -6.71 5.73 -16.86
N SER A 60 -6.74 6.27 -15.63
CA SER A 60 -7.74 7.29 -15.27
C SER A 60 -7.61 8.55 -16.13
N PHE A 61 -6.41 9.12 -16.22
CA PHE A 61 -6.19 10.41 -16.89
C PHE A 61 -6.07 10.31 -18.41
N CYS A 62 -5.62 9.17 -18.94
CA CYS A 62 -5.38 9.03 -20.38
C CYS A 62 -6.43 8.19 -21.12
N VAL A 63 -7.32 7.50 -20.38
CA VAL A 63 -8.32 6.61 -21.00
C VAL A 63 -9.73 6.93 -20.51
N ILE A 64 -9.96 6.85 -19.18
CA ILE A 64 -11.32 6.92 -18.63
C ILE A 64 -11.88 8.34 -18.69
N ILE A 65 -11.17 9.31 -18.10
CA ILE A 65 -11.66 10.70 -18.01
C ILE A 65 -11.82 11.35 -19.39
N PRO A 66 -10.89 11.21 -20.36
CA PRO A 66 -11.04 11.80 -21.68
C PRO A 66 -12.20 11.25 -22.51
N ALA A 67 -12.73 10.08 -22.14
CA ALA A 67 -13.86 9.47 -22.83
C ALA A 67 -15.20 10.13 -22.48
N PHE A 68 -15.27 10.93 -21.41
CA PHE A 68 -16.46 11.65 -21.02
C PHE A 68 -16.58 13.01 -21.75
N GLU A 69 -17.82 13.49 -21.88
CA GLU A 69 -18.16 14.77 -22.50
C GLU A 69 -17.55 15.96 -21.75
N GLU A 70 -17.32 17.07 -22.42
CA GLU A 70 -16.59 18.23 -21.90
C GLU A 70 -17.20 18.82 -20.63
N ASP A 71 -18.52 18.79 -20.49
CA ASP A 71 -19.26 19.36 -19.36
C ASP A 71 -18.86 18.67 -18.02
N VAL A 72 -18.59 17.37 -18.04
CA VAL A 72 -18.22 16.59 -16.84
C VAL A 72 -16.71 16.32 -16.74
N TYR A 73 -15.99 16.47 -17.83
CA TYR A 73 -14.55 16.21 -17.94
C TYR A 73 -13.74 16.99 -16.89
N LEU A 74 -13.99 18.31 -16.77
CA LEU A 74 -13.28 19.15 -15.81
C LEU A 74 -13.54 18.73 -14.37
N ALA A 75 -14.80 18.41 -14.04
CA ALA A 75 -15.17 17.98 -12.69
C ALA A 75 -14.47 16.66 -12.32
N PHE A 76 -14.44 15.69 -13.23
CA PHE A 76 -13.75 14.41 -13.00
C PHE A 76 -12.24 14.58 -12.88
N ASN A 77 -11.62 15.46 -13.66
CA ASN A 77 -10.21 15.77 -13.53
C ASN A 77 -9.88 16.36 -12.14
N ILE A 78 -10.64 17.37 -11.71
CA ILE A 78 -10.44 17.99 -10.39
C ILE A 78 -10.60 16.96 -9.29
N LEU A 79 -11.67 16.15 -9.33
CA LEU A 79 -11.92 15.09 -8.35
C LEU A 79 -10.73 14.10 -8.29
N HIS A 80 -10.24 13.64 -9.44
CA HIS A 80 -9.10 12.72 -9.50
C HIS A 80 -7.82 13.36 -8.99
N ILE A 81 -7.49 14.57 -9.39
CA ILE A 81 -6.30 15.29 -8.90
C ILE A 81 -6.32 15.40 -7.37
N VAL A 82 -7.45 15.76 -6.79
CA VAL A 82 -7.61 15.91 -5.34
C VAL A 82 -7.42 14.58 -4.63
N ILE A 83 -8.08 13.50 -5.07
CA ILE A 83 -8.01 12.22 -4.38
C ILE A 83 -6.64 11.53 -4.56
N TYR A 84 -6.05 11.59 -5.78
CA TYR A 84 -4.73 11.02 -6.05
C TYR A 84 -3.63 11.76 -5.31
N SER A 85 -3.65 13.09 -5.27
CA SER A 85 -2.68 13.88 -4.50
C SER A 85 -2.81 13.63 -3.01
N SER A 86 -4.04 13.49 -2.50
CA SER A 86 -4.31 13.12 -1.12
C SER A 86 -3.74 11.73 -0.79
N HIS A 87 -3.99 10.73 -1.65
CA HIS A 87 -3.45 9.39 -1.48
C HIS A 87 -1.91 9.39 -1.50
N LEU A 88 -1.32 10.04 -2.50
CA LEU A 88 0.14 10.12 -2.63
C LEU A 88 0.77 10.76 -1.38
N THR A 89 0.18 11.83 -0.87
CA THR A 89 0.64 12.49 0.37
C THR A 89 0.57 11.55 1.56
N MET A 90 -0.59 10.90 1.81
CA MET A 90 -0.76 9.97 2.93
C MET A 90 0.20 8.79 2.82
N HIS A 91 0.36 8.23 1.62
CA HIS A 91 1.25 7.11 1.33
C HIS A 91 2.72 7.47 1.58
N LEU A 92 3.19 8.59 1.03
CA LEU A 92 4.56 9.06 1.20
C LEU A 92 4.86 9.39 2.67
N VAL A 93 3.97 10.09 3.37
CA VAL A 93 4.17 10.40 4.78
C VAL A 93 4.25 9.13 5.62
N SER A 94 3.39 8.13 5.35
CA SER A 94 3.43 6.85 6.07
C SER A 94 4.74 6.09 5.85
N MET A 95 5.36 6.21 4.67
CA MET A 95 6.64 5.59 4.32
C MET A 95 7.85 6.34 4.87
N LEU A 96 7.80 7.67 4.87
CA LEU A 96 8.94 8.53 5.23
C LEU A 96 9.04 8.78 6.73
N LEU A 97 7.90 8.83 7.43
CA LEU A 97 7.86 9.12 8.85
C LEU A 97 8.40 7.95 9.66
N ASP A 98 9.54 8.13 10.31
CA ASP A 98 10.15 7.08 11.15
C ASP A 98 9.29 6.76 12.38
N PRO A 99 8.74 5.53 12.52
CA PRO A 99 7.93 5.11 13.65
C PRO A 99 8.75 4.63 14.86
N ALA A 100 10.07 4.82 14.85
CA ALA A 100 10.95 4.38 15.94
C ALA A 100 10.50 4.93 17.30
N ASP A 101 10.79 4.16 18.35
CA ASP A 101 10.56 4.55 19.74
C ASP A 101 11.21 5.90 20.06
N TYR A 102 10.54 6.69 20.91
CA TYR A 102 11.01 8.02 21.28
C TYR A 102 12.44 8.01 21.82
N ASN A 103 12.73 7.09 22.76
CA ASN A 103 14.06 6.99 23.38
C ASN A 103 15.14 6.58 22.36
N LEU A 104 14.76 5.77 21.36
CA LEU A 104 15.68 5.41 20.28
C LEU A 104 16.00 6.63 19.40
N ARG A 105 14.99 7.40 19.02
CA ARG A 105 15.17 8.62 18.22
C ARG A 105 15.97 9.69 18.95
N ALA A 106 15.71 9.89 20.23
CA ALA A 106 16.45 10.81 21.09
C ALA A 106 17.92 10.38 21.23
N LYS A 107 18.19 9.08 21.36
CA LYS A 107 19.55 8.53 21.45
C LYS A 107 20.34 8.66 20.16
N GLU A 108 19.69 8.49 19.01
CA GLU A 108 20.37 8.50 17.72
C GLU A 108 20.54 9.90 17.14
N GLY A 109 19.61 10.83 17.39
CA GLY A 109 19.67 12.25 17.02
C GLY A 109 20.61 12.55 15.83
N ASN A 110 21.63 13.41 16.05
CA ASN A 110 22.64 13.77 15.05
C ASN A 110 23.84 12.81 14.97
N LYS A 111 23.76 11.60 15.56
CA LYS A 111 24.90 10.66 15.57
C LYS A 111 24.99 9.86 14.29
N LYS A 112 26.24 9.60 13.83
CA LYS A 112 26.53 8.71 12.70
C LYS A 112 25.86 7.35 12.91
N LYS A 113 25.31 6.77 11.84
CA LYS A 113 24.66 5.44 11.85
C LYS A 113 25.60 4.40 12.47
N LYS A 114 25.25 3.87 13.64
CA LYS A 114 25.99 2.79 14.29
C LYS A 114 25.46 1.44 13.86
N LYS A 115 26.35 0.46 13.69
CA LYS A 115 25.94 -0.93 13.50
C LYS A 115 25.15 -1.37 14.73
N VAL A 116 24.08 -2.11 14.50
CA VAL A 116 23.32 -2.74 15.58
C VAL A 116 24.03 -4.03 15.95
N PRO A 117 24.26 -4.31 17.25
CA PRO A 117 24.90 -5.56 17.69
C PRO A 117 24.02 -6.75 17.28
N GLU A 118 24.65 -7.90 17.13
CA GLU A 118 23.94 -9.17 16.99
C GLU A 118 23.32 -9.58 18.33
N PHE A 119 22.19 -10.27 18.28
CA PHE A 119 21.50 -10.73 19.47
C PHE A 119 22.13 -12.03 19.99
N ASP A 120 22.69 -11.98 21.19
CA ASP A 120 23.25 -13.17 21.85
C ASP A 120 22.17 -13.89 22.70
N ARG A 121 21.64 -14.97 22.14
CA ARG A 121 20.65 -15.83 22.82
C ARG A 121 21.21 -16.58 24.02
N ARG A 122 22.54 -16.63 24.21
CA ARG A 122 23.16 -17.29 25.39
C ARG A 122 23.08 -16.38 26.61
N GLN A 123 23.08 -15.06 26.39
CA GLN A 123 23.03 -14.06 27.47
C GLN A 123 21.60 -13.62 27.80
N HIS A 124 20.70 -13.61 26.80
CA HIS A 124 19.34 -13.07 26.91
C HIS A 124 18.34 -14.01 26.28
N ALA A 125 17.24 -14.31 26.99
CA ALA A 125 16.14 -15.11 26.46
C ALA A 125 15.32 -14.33 25.42
N HIS A 126 15.13 -13.03 25.64
CA HIS A 126 14.34 -12.15 24.77
C HIS A 126 15.10 -10.87 24.41
N VAL A 127 14.73 -10.27 23.26
CA VAL A 127 15.33 -9.00 22.79
C VAL A 127 14.95 -7.84 23.72
N ILE A 128 13.75 -7.88 24.30
CA ILE A 128 13.28 -6.92 25.29
C ILE A 128 13.01 -7.66 26.58
N GLU A 129 13.71 -7.27 27.64
CA GLU A 129 13.56 -7.80 28.99
C GLU A 129 13.51 -6.65 29.99
N ASN A 130 12.63 -6.75 30.98
CA ASN A 130 12.47 -5.74 32.04
C ASN A 130 12.35 -4.30 31.51
N GLY A 131 11.64 -4.13 30.40
CA GLY A 131 11.45 -2.81 29.78
C GLY A 131 12.67 -2.27 29.04
N ARG A 132 13.73 -3.08 28.81
CA ARG A 132 14.93 -2.66 28.10
C ARG A 132 15.16 -3.52 26.84
N CYS A 133 15.44 -2.88 25.72
CA CYS A 133 15.84 -3.55 24.48
C CYS A 133 17.38 -3.66 24.44
N HIS A 134 17.90 -4.91 24.38
CA HIS A 134 19.34 -5.18 24.33
C HIS A 134 19.98 -4.73 23.01
N LEU A 135 19.30 -4.94 21.87
CA LEU A 135 19.80 -4.53 20.54
C LEU A 135 19.83 -3.01 20.35
N CYS A 136 18.83 -2.31 20.84
CA CYS A 136 18.76 -0.85 20.74
C CYS A 136 19.47 -0.18 21.92
N SER A 137 19.71 -0.90 23.02
CA SER A 137 20.27 -0.40 24.28
C SER A 137 19.52 0.83 24.78
N ILE A 138 18.19 0.72 24.82
CA ILE A 138 17.24 1.74 25.30
C ILE A 138 16.25 1.12 26.27
N THR A 139 15.72 1.93 27.17
CA THR A 139 14.47 1.64 27.87
C THR A 139 13.32 1.95 26.91
N ILE A 140 12.36 1.03 26.78
CA ILE A 140 11.20 1.23 25.90
C ILE A 140 10.28 2.29 26.46
N SER A 141 9.69 3.11 25.58
CA SER A 141 8.80 4.21 26.02
C SER A 141 7.41 3.72 26.42
N THR A 142 6.96 2.58 25.90
CA THR A 142 5.66 1.96 26.25
C THR A 142 5.78 0.43 26.27
N GLN A 143 4.88 -0.23 27.01
CA GLN A 143 4.80 -1.72 27.03
C GLN A 143 4.43 -2.31 25.66
N ARG A 144 3.84 -1.51 24.76
CA ARG A 144 3.50 -1.90 23.39
C ARG A 144 4.64 -1.67 22.39
N THR A 145 5.80 -1.22 22.86
CA THR A 145 7.00 -1.11 22.02
C THR A 145 7.54 -2.51 21.72
N LYS A 146 7.77 -2.84 20.45
CA LYS A 146 8.41 -4.08 20.01
C LYS A 146 9.64 -3.78 19.16
N HIS A 147 10.62 -4.69 19.19
CA HIS A 147 11.77 -4.63 18.27
C HIS A 147 11.45 -5.40 16.99
N CYS A 148 11.40 -4.70 15.87
CA CYS A 148 11.24 -5.30 14.56
C CYS A 148 12.59 -5.74 14.00
N SER A 149 12.77 -7.03 13.76
CA SER A 149 14.01 -7.58 13.17
C SER A 149 14.24 -7.11 11.74
N THR A 150 13.18 -6.97 10.93
CA THR A 150 13.30 -6.52 9.55
C THR A 150 13.78 -5.06 9.44
N CYS A 151 13.31 -4.17 10.32
CA CYS A 151 13.76 -2.78 10.37
C CYS A 151 14.94 -2.57 11.31
N ASN A 152 15.24 -3.56 12.15
CA ASN A 152 16.28 -3.57 13.19
C ASN A 152 16.16 -2.37 14.14
N LYS A 153 14.95 -2.07 14.60
CA LYS A 153 14.65 -0.97 15.51
C LYS A 153 13.46 -1.23 16.41
N CYS A 154 13.45 -0.62 17.60
CA CYS A 154 12.26 -0.53 18.43
C CYS A 154 11.26 0.44 17.82
N VAL A 155 9.99 0.04 17.79
CA VAL A 155 8.87 0.85 17.28
C VAL A 155 7.85 1.03 18.39
N ASP A 156 7.50 2.28 18.66
CA ASP A 156 6.54 2.64 19.69
C ASP A 156 5.11 2.29 19.27
N VAL A 157 4.37 1.64 20.18
CA VAL A 157 3.04 1.09 19.89
C VAL A 157 3.06 0.35 18.56
N PHE A 158 3.93 -0.66 18.48
CA PHE A 158 4.12 -1.45 17.27
C PHE A 158 2.80 -2.11 16.82
N ASP A 159 2.46 -1.92 15.56
CA ASP A 159 1.32 -2.57 14.93
C ASP A 159 1.83 -3.77 14.10
N HIS A 160 2.50 -3.50 12.99
CA HIS A 160 3.11 -4.53 12.14
C HIS A 160 4.27 -3.97 11.32
N HIS A 161 5.03 -4.86 10.67
CA HIS A 161 5.94 -4.49 9.58
C HIS A 161 5.20 -4.59 8.25
N CYS A 162 4.90 -3.44 7.64
CA CYS A 162 4.19 -3.37 6.38
C CYS A 162 5.13 -3.58 5.20
N LYS A 163 4.96 -4.69 4.49
CA LYS A 163 5.75 -5.03 3.30
C LYS A 163 5.43 -4.11 2.11
N TRP A 164 4.20 -3.61 2.02
CA TRP A 164 3.75 -2.67 0.98
C TRP A 164 4.39 -1.29 1.10
N LEU A 165 4.65 -0.85 2.33
CA LEU A 165 5.37 0.40 2.62
C LEU A 165 6.86 0.18 2.87
N ASN A 166 7.30 -1.09 2.98
CA ASN A 166 8.65 -1.46 3.36
C ASN A 166 9.10 -0.75 4.66
N GLN A 167 8.17 -0.52 5.58
CA GLN A 167 8.33 0.24 6.81
C GLN A 167 7.46 -0.37 7.92
N CYS A 168 7.87 -0.21 9.18
CA CYS A 168 6.99 -0.53 10.30
C CYS A 168 5.86 0.49 10.46
N ILE A 169 4.71 0.01 10.91
CA ILE A 169 3.59 0.83 11.35
C ILE A 169 3.57 0.85 12.88
N GLY A 170 3.47 2.03 13.45
CA GLY A 170 3.41 2.28 14.88
C GLY A 170 2.77 3.63 15.19
N ARG A 171 2.83 4.10 16.46
CA ARG A 171 2.14 5.31 16.94
C ARG A 171 2.25 6.48 15.97
N ARG A 172 3.44 6.79 15.46
CA ARG A 172 3.69 8.01 14.70
C ARG A 172 3.07 8.02 13.31
N ASN A 173 3.09 6.89 12.59
CA ASN A 173 2.65 6.83 11.20
C ASN A 173 1.34 6.06 11.00
N TYR A 174 0.71 5.55 12.05
CA TYR A 174 -0.53 4.77 11.95
C TYR A 174 -1.68 5.52 11.28
N LYS A 175 -1.91 6.79 11.68
CA LYS A 175 -2.99 7.61 11.09
C LYS A 175 -2.78 7.89 9.60
N TRP A 176 -1.53 8.08 9.19
CA TRP A 176 -1.15 8.28 7.80
C TRP A 176 -1.31 7.01 6.97
N PHE A 177 -0.94 5.88 7.57
CA PHE A 177 -1.18 4.56 6.98
C PHE A 177 -2.68 4.31 6.76
N MET A 178 -3.51 4.53 7.77
CA MET A 178 -4.97 4.37 7.63
C MET A 178 -5.56 5.36 6.63
N GLY A 179 -5.10 6.61 6.62
CA GLY A 179 -5.46 7.59 5.61
C GLY A 179 -5.11 7.13 4.19
N SER A 180 -3.92 6.52 4.01
CA SER A 180 -3.51 5.93 2.72
C SER A 180 -4.44 4.78 2.29
N VAL A 181 -4.86 3.90 3.21
CA VAL A 181 -5.80 2.82 2.91
C VAL A 181 -7.17 3.38 2.51
N ILE A 182 -7.70 4.34 3.27
CA ILE A 182 -9.01 4.96 2.99
C ILE A 182 -8.99 5.68 1.64
N THR A 183 -7.98 6.50 1.37
CA THR A 183 -7.87 7.21 0.09
C THR A 183 -7.68 6.26 -1.08
N ALA A 184 -6.96 5.14 -0.92
CA ALA A 184 -6.88 4.09 -1.95
C ALA A 184 -8.24 3.44 -2.24
N ILE A 185 -9.05 3.20 -1.20
CA ILE A 185 -10.43 2.70 -1.37
C ILE A 185 -11.27 3.71 -2.14
N CYS A 186 -11.22 4.99 -1.76
CA CYS A 186 -11.95 6.05 -2.49
C CYS A 186 -11.53 6.13 -3.95
N MET A 187 -10.23 6.09 -4.25
CA MET A 187 -9.71 6.04 -5.63
C MET A 187 -10.27 4.85 -6.41
N SER A 188 -10.20 3.66 -5.80
CA SER A 188 -10.69 2.42 -6.44
C SER A 188 -12.19 2.46 -6.67
N LEU A 189 -12.98 3.00 -5.75
CA LEU A 189 -14.43 3.17 -5.91
C LEU A 189 -14.76 4.13 -7.05
N ILE A 190 -14.11 5.29 -7.11
CA ILE A 190 -14.30 6.26 -8.20
C ILE A 190 -13.94 5.63 -9.54
N PHE A 191 -12.80 4.93 -9.61
CA PHE A 191 -12.36 4.24 -10.81
C PHE A 191 -13.40 3.19 -11.28
N VAL A 192 -13.89 2.36 -10.36
CA VAL A 192 -14.91 1.33 -10.63
C VAL A 192 -16.21 1.99 -11.13
N CYS A 193 -16.70 3.03 -10.44
CA CYS A 193 -17.93 3.72 -10.84
C CYS A 193 -17.81 4.32 -12.24
N LEU A 194 -16.74 5.05 -12.54
CA LEU A 194 -16.54 5.66 -13.86
C LEU A 194 -16.36 4.60 -14.95
N SER A 195 -15.65 3.52 -14.69
CA SER A 195 -15.47 2.42 -15.65
C SER A 195 -16.80 1.73 -15.97
N ILE A 196 -17.65 1.48 -14.96
CA ILE A 196 -18.98 0.91 -15.17
C ILE A 196 -19.86 1.89 -15.95
N THR A 197 -19.87 3.18 -15.59
CA THR A 197 -20.62 4.20 -16.31
C THR A 197 -20.22 4.24 -17.78
N LEU A 198 -18.93 4.16 -18.09
CA LEU A 198 -18.39 4.14 -19.44
C LEU A 198 -18.89 2.93 -20.25
N ILE A 199 -18.78 1.73 -19.69
CA ILE A 199 -19.25 0.50 -20.35
C ILE A 199 -20.77 0.53 -20.55
N CYS A 200 -21.53 0.99 -19.57
CA CYS A 200 -22.98 1.10 -19.70
C CYS A 200 -23.36 2.16 -20.76
N ALA A 201 -22.71 3.32 -20.76
CA ALA A 201 -23.00 4.39 -21.70
C ALA A 201 -22.65 4.01 -23.14
N SER A 202 -21.61 3.22 -23.37
CA SER A 202 -21.29 2.70 -24.72
C SER A 202 -22.31 1.67 -25.21
N SER A 203 -22.93 0.90 -24.29
CA SER A 203 -23.89 -0.15 -24.64
C SER A 203 -25.32 0.34 -24.79
N ILE A 204 -25.66 1.53 -24.27
CA ILE A 204 -27.02 2.08 -24.26
C ILE A 204 -27.07 3.31 -25.18
N PRO A 205 -27.75 3.25 -26.35
CA PRO A 205 -27.78 4.36 -27.30
C PRO A 205 -28.28 5.68 -26.70
N SER A 206 -29.24 5.62 -25.77
CA SER A 206 -29.79 6.80 -25.09
C SER A 206 -28.84 7.44 -24.09
N ALA A 207 -27.76 6.77 -23.69
CA ALA A 207 -26.74 7.28 -22.76
C ALA A 207 -25.47 7.76 -23.49
N GLY A 208 -25.41 7.62 -24.79
CA GLY A 208 -24.25 8.03 -25.61
C GLY A 208 -23.90 9.51 -25.52
N TYR A 209 -24.82 10.36 -25.04
CA TYR A 209 -24.55 11.78 -24.80
C TYR A 209 -23.55 12.04 -23.65
N LEU A 210 -23.31 11.05 -22.81
CA LEU A 210 -22.31 11.14 -21.74
C LEU A 210 -20.88 10.95 -22.25
N LEU A 211 -20.73 10.42 -23.49
CA LEU A 211 -19.45 10.06 -24.06
C LEU A 211 -19.05 11.09 -25.12
N ARG A 212 -17.77 11.43 -25.09
CA ARG A 212 -17.17 12.30 -26.09
C ARG A 212 -17.22 11.62 -27.45
N GLN A 213 -17.96 12.25 -28.39
CA GLN A 213 -18.09 11.74 -29.73
C GLN A 213 -16.93 12.24 -30.59
N TYR A 214 -16.09 11.37 -31.03
CA TYR A 214 -15.08 11.69 -32.05
C TYR A 214 -15.66 11.42 -33.42
N PRO A 215 -15.81 12.47 -34.28
CA PRO A 215 -16.28 12.27 -35.64
C PRO A 215 -15.31 11.31 -36.36
N THR A 216 -15.84 10.22 -36.88
CA THR A 216 -15.09 9.32 -37.76
C THR A 216 -14.64 10.11 -38.96
N GLN A 217 -13.38 10.54 -39.00
CA GLN A 217 -12.79 10.96 -40.26
C GLN A 217 -12.81 9.72 -41.17
N ASN A 218 -13.62 9.80 -42.25
CA ASN A 218 -13.60 8.84 -43.33
C ASN A 218 -12.16 8.51 -43.67
N ILE A 219 -11.67 7.32 -43.28
CA ILE A 219 -10.53 6.71 -43.93
C ILE A 219 -11.01 6.43 -45.35
N ARG A 220 -10.79 7.40 -46.20
CA ARG A 220 -11.04 7.33 -47.61
C ARG A 220 -10.04 6.36 -48.18
N ASN A 221 -10.40 5.11 -48.23
CA ASN A 221 -9.95 4.13 -49.24
C ASN A 221 -10.55 2.77 -48.89
N GLU A 222 -11.79 2.55 -49.30
CA GLU A 222 -12.22 1.37 -50.00
C GLU A 222 -13.70 1.47 -50.30
N THR A 223 -13.93 1.67 -51.57
CA THR A 223 -15.21 1.56 -52.25
C THR A 223 -15.88 0.22 -51.94
N ARG A 224 -16.85 0.21 -51.07
CA ARG A 224 -17.97 -0.71 -51.11
C ARG A 224 -19.25 0.09 -50.93
N LEU A 225 -19.73 0.58 -52.03
CA LEU A 225 -21.13 0.94 -52.27
C LEU A 225 -21.97 -0.35 -52.16
N LEU A 226 -22.43 -0.64 -50.97
CA LEU A 226 -23.55 -1.53 -50.75
C LEU A 226 -24.45 -0.92 -49.67
N ALA A 227 -25.62 -0.48 -50.17
CA ALA A 227 -26.83 -0.23 -49.40
C ALA A 227 -26.71 0.73 -48.19
N ASN A 228 -27.01 1.99 -48.42
CA ASN A 228 -27.73 2.99 -47.57
C ASN A 228 -27.79 2.79 -46.04
N GLN A 229 -26.76 2.24 -45.40
CA GLN A 229 -26.57 2.29 -43.96
C GLN A 229 -25.16 2.79 -43.68
N THR A 230 -25.04 4.06 -43.34
CA THR A 230 -23.82 4.60 -42.71
C THR A 230 -23.70 3.97 -41.35
N ILE A 231 -22.91 2.91 -41.25
CA ILE A 231 -22.52 2.38 -39.96
C ILE A 231 -21.55 3.41 -39.36
N ILE A 232 -22.05 4.23 -38.46
CA ILE A 232 -21.26 5.16 -37.65
C ILE A 232 -20.52 4.28 -36.63
N THR A 233 -19.33 3.84 -36.97
CA THR A 233 -18.46 3.18 -35.96
C THR A 233 -17.96 4.24 -35.03
N GLN A 234 -18.34 4.15 -33.76
CA GLN A 234 -17.87 5.01 -32.71
C GLN A 234 -16.38 4.71 -32.48
N SER A 235 -15.53 5.72 -32.47
CA SER A 235 -14.11 5.59 -32.15
C SER A 235 -13.80 6.29 -30.83
N PHE A 236 -12.90 5.73 -30.06
CA PHE A 236 -12.45 6.25 -28.78
C PHE A 236 -10.97 6.59 -28.81
N GLU A 237 -10.48 7.35 -27.85
CA GLU A 237 -9.06 7.59 -27.68
C GLU A 237 -8.48 6.75 -26.54
N LEU A 238 -7.41 6.02 -26.83
CA LEU A 238 -6.61 5.28 -25.88
C LEU A 238 -5.18 5.86 -25.94
N PHE A 239 -4.71 6.49 -24.86
CA PHE A 239 -3.39 7.13 -24.82
C PHE A 239 -3.15 8.08 -26.02
N PHE A 240 -4.16 8.93 -26.35
CA PHE A 240 -4.13 9.88 -27.48
C PHE A 240 -4.12 9.24 -28.87
N ILE A 241 -4.33 7.93 -28.97
CA ILE A 241 -4.44 7.18 -30.23
C ILE A 241 -5.90 6.76 -30.40
N ARG A 242 -6.47 6.99 -31.58
CA ARG A 242 -7.81 6.52 -31.91
C ARG A 242 -7.83 5.02 -32.09
N VAL A 243 -8.74 4.36 -31.39
CA VAL A 243 -8.91 2.91 -31.40
C VAL A 243 -10.37 2.55 -31.66
N PRO A 244 -10.62 1.35 -32.21
CA PRO A 244 -11.98 0.80 -32.29
C PRO A 244 -12.61 0.67 -30.91
N GLU A 245 -13.93 0.80 -30.84
CA GLU A 245 -14.72 0.67 -29.61
C GLU A 245 -14.41 -0.62 -28.85
N GLU A 246 -14.28 -1.75 -29.55
CA GLU A 246 -13.99 -3.06 -28.95
C GLU A 246 -12.67 -3.07 -28.19
N ALA A 247 -11.61 -2.47 -28.73
CA ALA A 247 -10.31 -2.39 -28.07
C ALA A 247 -10.37 -1.50 -26.83
N PHE A 248 -11.10 -0.39 -26.92
CA PHE A 248 -11.32 0.51 -25.80
C PHE A 248 -12.08 -0.17 -24.66
N ILE A 249 -13.25 -0.74 -24.96
CA ILE A 249 -14.08 -1.45 -23.97
C ILE A 249 -13.34 -2.61 -23.32
N THR A 250 -12.57 -3.38 -24.12
CA THR A 250 -11.72 -4.47 -23.58
C THR A 250 -10.70 -3.93 -22.58
N THR A 251 -10.04 -2.83 -22.89
CA THR A 251 -9.06 -2.21 -21.98
C THR A 251 -9.71 -1.73 -20.69
N VAL A 252 -10.87 -1.09 -20.77
CA VAL A 252 -11.63 -0.63 -19.59
C VAL A 252 -12.10 -1.81 -18.76
N ALA A 253 -12.62 -2.89 -19.39
CA ALA A 253 -13.11 -4.09 -18.71
C ALA A 253 -11.99 -4.83 -17.96
N VAL A 254 -10.81 -4.99 -18.58
CA VAL A 254 -9.65 -5.60 -17.92
C VAL A 254 -9.20 -4.75 -16.73
N SER A 255 -9.13 -3.43 -16.91
CA SER A 255 -8.76 -2.51 -15.83
C SER A 255 -9.76 -2.53 -14.68
N LEU A 256 -11.05 -2.63 -15.00
CA LEU A 256 -12.14 -2.76 -14.03
C LEU A 256 -12.01 -4.06 -13.21
N ALA A 257 -11.71 -5.18 -13.86
CA ALA A 257 -11.49 -6.46 -13.16
C ALA A 257 -10.33 -6.37 -12.15
N ILE A 258 -9.21 -5.75 -12.56
CA ILE A 258 -8.06 -5.52 -11.67
C ILE A 258 -8.47 -4.60 -10.50
N ALA A 259 -9.25 -3.55 -10.77
CA ALA A 259 -9.73 -2.62 -9.76
C ALA A 259 -10.66 -3.29 -8.73
N PHE A 260 -11.53 -4.19 -9.14
CA PHE A 260 -12.37 -4.97 -8.22
C PHE A 260 -11.56 -5.84 -7.28
N ILE A 261 -10.52 -6.51 -7.78
CA ILE A 261 -9.61 -7.32 -6.95
C ILE A 261 -8.90 -6.41 -5.94
N ALA A 262 -8.34 -5.29 -6.40
CA ALA A 262 -7.65 -4.33 -5.53
C ALA A 262 -8.58 -3.74 -4.45
N LEU A 263 -9.80 -3.35 -4.83
CA LEU A 263 -10.81 -2.83 -3.91
C LEU A 263 -11.20 -3.87 -2.85
N GLY A 264 -11.42 -5.12 -3.25
CA GLY A 264 -11.76 -6.21 -2.32
C GLY A 264 -10.65 -6.44 -1.28
N LEU A 265 -9.37 -6.43 -1.71
CA LEU A 265 -8.23 -6.58 -0.80
C LEU A 265 -8.09 -5.38 0.15
N LEU A 266 -8.32 -4.15 -0.33
CA LEU A 266 -8.27 -2.94 0.49
C LEU A 266 -9.41 -2.89 1.51
N LEU A 267 -10.63 -3.27 1.12
CA LEU A 267 -11.77 -3.37 2.02
C LEU A 267 -11.55 -4.45 3.09
N HIS A 268 -11.01 -5.60 2.71
CA HIS A 268 -10.63 -6.64 3.66
C HIS A 268 -9.59 -6.14 4.67
N LEU A 269 -8.56 -5.42 4.21
CA LEU A 269 -7.55 -4.83 5.08
C LEU A 269 -8.17 -3.81 6.05
N LEU A 270 -9.05 -2.93 5.56
CA LEU A 270 -9.75 -1.95 6.40
C LEU A 270 -10.62 -2.62 7.45
N ALA A 271 -11.43 -3.61 7.04
CA ALA A 271 -12.29 -4.37 7.94
C ALA A 271 -11.47 -5.07 9.04
N PHE A 272 -10.34 -5.68 8.69
CA PHE A 272 -9.42 -6.30 9.65
C PHE A 272 -8.92 -5.29 10.70
N HIS A 273 -8.48 -4.11 10.28
CA HIS A 273 -8.02 -3.07 11.22
C HIS A 273 -9.14 -2.53 12.12
N ILE A 274 -10.36 -2.36 11.59
CA ILE A 274 -11.54 -1.97 12.37
C ILE A 274 -11.86 -3.06 13.40
N TYR A 275 -11.92 -4.31 12.98
CA TYR A 275 -12.23 -5.46 13.83
C TYR A 275 -11.28 -5.58 15.01
N ILE A 276 -9.96 -5.53 14.78
CA ILE A 276 -8.95 -5.60 15.85
C ILE A 276 -9.09 -4.44 16.83
N ARG A 277 -9.37 -3.23 16.34
CA ARG A 277 -9.57 -2.06 17.22
C ARG A 277 -10.83 -2.21 18.07
N THR A 278 -11.92 -2.66 17.48
CA THR A 278 -13.19 -2.83 18.20
C THR A 278 -13.06 -3.86 19.30
N ILE A 279 -12.49 -5.03 19.02
CA ILE A 279 -12.24 -6.07 20.03
C ILE A 279 -11.27 -5.58 21.12
N GLY A 280 -10.18 -4.91 20.72
CA GLY A 280 -9.23 -4.36 21.67
C GLY A 280 -9.86 -3.32 22.61
N ASN A 281 -10.75 -2.48 22.10
CA ASN A 281 -11.48 -1.52 22.92
C ASN A 281 -12.53 -2.19 23.82
N GLN A 282 -13.27 -3.16 23.32
CA GLN A 282 -14.25 -3.92 24.13
C GLN A 282 -13.55 -4.68 25.26
N ALA A 283 -12.42 -5.34 24.98
CA ALA A 283 -11.64 -6.01 26.00
C ALA A 283 -11.15 -5.02 27.10
N LEU A 284 -10.72 -3.81 26.72
CA LEU A 284 -10.33 -2.78 27.68
C LEU A 284 -11.51 -2.29 28.54
N ILE A 285 -12.69 -2.10 27.95
CA ILE A 285 -13.90 -1.69 28.67
C ILE A 285 -14.31 -2.77 29.66
N VAL A 286 -14.31 -4.05 29.23
CA VAL A 286 -14.63 -5.19 30.10
C VAL A 286 -13.61 -5.31 31.23
N ILE A 287 -12.33 -5.12 30.95
CA ILE A 287 -11.26 -5.11 31.97
C ILE A 287 -11.46 -3.99 32.97
N GLN A 288 -11.71 -2.77 32.51
CA GLN A 288 -11.99 -1.62 33.38
C GLN A 288 -13.26 -1.82 34.22
N TYR A 289 -14.32 -2.39 33.62
CA TYR A 289 -15.56 -2.68 34.33
C TYR A 289 -15.36 -3.71 35.46
N ILE A 290 -14.56 -4.76 35.19
CA ILE A 290 -14.23 -5.81 36.15
C ILE A 290 -13.33 -5.24 37.27
N ASP A 291 -12.33 -4.40 36.94
CA ASP A 291 -11.48 -3.72 37.93
C ASP A 291 -12.30 -2.81 38.86
N ILE A 292 -13.31 -2.09 38.35
CA ILE A 292 -14.14 -1.18 39.14
C ILE A 292 -15.12 -1.92 40.04
N HIS A 293 -15.68 -3.05 39.56
CA HIS A 293 -16.79 -3.71 40.27
C HIS A 293 -16.40 -4.96 41.06
N TYR A 294 -15.22 -5.56 40.77
CA TYR A 294 -14.81 -6.82 41.38
C TYR A 294 -13.39 -6.80 41.97
N PHE A 295 -13.02 -5.69 42.63
CA PHE A 295 -11.72 -5.58 43.31
C PHE A 295 -11.61 -6.57 44.48
N ASN A 296 -11.38 -7.86 44.16
CA ASN A 296 -11.09 -8.89 45.15
C ASN A 296 -9.67 -9.46 44.86
N PRO A 297 -8.77 -9.45 45.85
CA PRO A 297 -7.38 -9.91 45.69
C PRO A 297 -7.20 -11.34 45.18
N ARG A 298 -8.23 -12.18 45.30
CA ARG A 298 -8.21 -13.57 44.84
C ARG A 298 -8.38 -13.72 43.31
N CYS A 299 -8.84 -12.70 42.63
CA CYS A 299 -9.04 -12.74 41.16
C CYS A 299 -7.82 -12.28 40.36
N LYS A 300 -6.74 -11.87 41.02
CA LYS A 300 -5.52 -11.38 40.36
C LYS A 300 -4.89 -12.43 39.41
N PHE A 301 -4.94 -13.69 39.81
CA PHE A 301 -4.43 -14.80 39.00
C PHE A 301 -5.24 -15.04 37.71
N PHE A 302 -6.59 -14.91 37.77
CA PHE A 302 -7.45 -15.06 36.61
C PHE A 302 -7.28 -13.89 35.64
N PHE A 303 -7.00 -12.70 36.19
CA PHE A 303 -6.72 -11.49 35.42
C PHE A 303 -5.37 -11.54 34.69
N GLU A 304 -4.34 -12.02 35.36
CA GLU A 304 -3.04 -12.28 34.73
C GLU A 304 -3.15 -13.36 33.63
N LEU A 305 -3.98 -14.38 33.83
CA LEU A 305 -4.22 -15.41 32.85
C LEU A 305 -4.96 -14.85 31.62
N ILE A 306 -6.02 -14.05 31.80
CA ILE A 306 -6.75 -13.39 30.71
C ILE A 306 -5.86 -12.39 29.98
N ASN A 307 -5.11 -11.57 30.69
CA ASN A 307 -4.14 -10.68 30.08
C ASN A 307 -3.04 -11.42 29.32
N ASN A 308 -2.58 -12.55 29.82
CA ASN A 308 -1.60 -13.38 29.12
C ASN A 308 -2.21 -14.08 27.89
N ILE A 309 -3.48 -14.50 27.94
CA ILE A 309 -4.20 -15.07 26.80
C ILE A 309 -4.45 -13.99 25.74
N LEU A 310 -4.96 -12.81 26.12
CA LEU A 310 -5.14 -11.69 25.22
C LEU A 310 -3.80 -11.17 24.65
N TYR A 311 -2.75 -11.19 25.47
CA TYR A 311 -1.39 -10.88 25.06
C TYR A 311 -0.82 -11.94 24.11
N SER A 312 -1.12 -13.22 24.33
CA SER A 312 -0.73 -14.35 23.46
C SER A 312 -1.50 -14.28 22.13
N PHE A 313 -2.82 -14.07 22.15
CA PHE A 313 -3.62 -13.86 20.92
C PHE A 313 -3.13 -12.66 20.13
N ARG A 314 -2.79 -11.57 20.80
CA ARG A 314 -2.23 -10.36 20.19
C ARG A 314 -0.83 -10.57 19.61
N ASN A 315 -0.06 -11.53 20.15
CA ASN A 315 1.29 -11.86 19.67
C ASN A 315 1.30 -12.87 18.53
N TYR A 316 0.23 -13.68 18.37
CA TYR A 316 0.14 -14.69 17.32
C TYR A 316 -0.42 -14.15 16.01
N TYR A 317 -1.23 -13.08 16.05
CA TYR A 317 -1.92 -12.50 14.88
C TYR A 317 -1.43 -11.10 14.51
N ILE A 318 -0.47 -10.53 15.21
CA ILE A 318 0.21 -9.27 14.93
C ILE A 318 1.73 -9.47 14.99
#